data_53bd5aaff10292a95b661d2e28e08d06
#
_entry.id   53bd5aaff10292a95b661d2e28e08d06
#
_cell.length_a   1.000
_cell.length_b   1.000
_cell.length_c   1.000
_cell.angle_alpha   90.00
_cell.angle_beta   90.00
_cell.angle_gamma   90.00
#
_symmetry.space_group_name_H-M   'P 1'
#
loop_
_entity.id
_entity.type
_entity.pdbx_description
1 polymer ?
#
loop_
_entity_poly.entity_id
_entity_poly.type
_entity_poly.pdbx_seq_one_letter_code
_entity_poly.pdbx_strand_id
1 'polypeptide(L)'
;ALLGTGDIANFHYDAFIKAGFSIDHCAAKKNSKRAKVFANNNKIKYYYSDPFELIENHQKWDMILLAIDTDYNHLYLEKIMKLGKPCLIEKPVFTDLSLFKDIDLLKYPEIRVAYNRRYYETIQRAKLFVKNNAPVTCRVELPESIDFQSDNKFEPVLLNSIHGIDLLLYLFGDLKIINNTKVFSPDGRVSILKNEDNDIINLIMNWNSPSNFSFNFEAKGERLEIKPFEISKLYKGMDIIEPTEDIRIRRFFPKEIEEVSSFPSLKNELKPGFYEQALDMKNILDGKKSKISASLFDAYKAQKLTQEILFI
;
A
#
# COMPACT_ATOMS: atom_id res chain seq x y z
N ALA A 1 -2.62 -19.83 8.90
CA ALA A 1 -3.68 -20.18 7.92
C ALA A 1 -3.74 -19.17 6.78
N LEU A 2 -4.23 -19.59 5.61
CA LEU A 2 -4.43 -18.74 4.43
C LEU A 2 -5.87 -18.90 3.90
N LEU A 3 -6.61 -17.82 3.90
CA LEU A 3 -7.95 -17.75 3.30
C LEU A 3 -7.91 -16.88 2.04
N GLY A 4 -8.08 -17.52 0.90
CA GLY A 4 -7.86 -16.97 -0.43
C GLY A 4 -6.69 -17.66 -1.11
N THR A 5 -6.87 -18.04 -2.39
CA THR A 5 -5.89 -18.81 -3.17
C THR A 5 -5.78 -18.26 -4.59
N GLY A 6 -5.93 -16.92 -4.72
CA GLY A 6 -5.73 -16.17 -5.95
C GLY A 6 -4.25 -15.80 -6.16
N ASP A 7 -3.98 -14.98 -7.17
CA ASP A 7 -2.62 -14.60 -7.55
C ASP A 7 -1.85 -13.90 -6.42
N ILE A 8 -2.51 -13.00 -5.70
CA ILE A 8 -1.89 -12.28 -4.58
C ILE A 8 -1.50 -13.21 -3.43
N ALA A 9 -2.24 -14.31 -3.24
CA ALA A 9 -1.97 -15.30 -2.21
C ALA A 9 -0.62 -16.01 -2.44
N ASN A 10 -0.17 -16.18 -3.70
CA ASN A 10 1.14 -16.76 -4.00
C ASN A 10 2.27 -15.85 -3.50
N PHE A 11 2.18 -14.54 -3.73
CA PHE A 11 3.19 -13.59 -3.23
C PHE A 11 3.27 -13.57 -1.71
N HIS A 12 2.12 -13.63 -1.02
CA HIS A 12 2.08 -13.77 0.43
C HIS A 12 2.66 -15.11 0.89
N TYR A 13 2.25 -16.21 0.26
CA TYR A 13 2.75 -17.52 0.60
C TYR A 13 4.29 -17.56 0.56
N ASP A 14 4.90 -17.16 -0.56
CA ASP A 14 6.35 -17.18 -0.75
C ASP A 14 7.06 -16.30 0.30
N ALA A 15 6.54 -15.10 0.55
CA ALA A 15 7.10 -14.17 1.52
C ALA A 15 7.02 -14.71 2.96
N PHE A 16 5.89 -15.29 3.34
CA PHE A 16 5.67 -15.83 4.69
C PHE A 16 6.49 -17.08 4.95
N ILE A 17 6.59 -18.01 3.97
CA ILE A 17 7.49 -19.17 4.07
C ILE A 17 8.93 -18.71 4.24
N LYS A 18 9.39 -17.73 3.45
CA LYS A 18 10.74 -17.17 3.57
C LYS A 18 10.98 -16.47 4.92
N ALA A 19 9.95 -15.84 5.50
CA ALA A 19 10.01 -15.25 6.84
C ALA A 19 9.97 -16.28 7.97
N GLY A 20 9.88 -17.57 7.65
CA GLY A 20 9.92 -18.68 8.60
C GLY A 20 8.58 -19.00 9.24
N PHE A 21 7.45 -18.69 8.56
CA PHE A 21 6.14 -19.24 8.90
C PHE A 21 5.93 -20.61 8.27
N SER A 22 5.09 -21.44 8.89
CA SER A 22 4.46 -22.58 8.23
C SER A 22 3.02 -22.21 7.86
N ILE A 23 2.61 -22.55 6.63
CA ILE A 23 1.22 -22.37 6.17
C ILE A 23 0.63 -23.75 5.93
N ASP A 24 0.06 -24.34 6.97
CA ASP A 24 -0.43 -25.73 6.95
C ASP A 24 -1.92 -25.84 6.63
N HIS A 25 -2.65 -24.72 6.61
CA HIS A 25 -4.09 -24.67 6.41
C HIS A 25 -4.46 -23.63 5.35
N CYS A 26 -5.27 -24.00 4.36
CA CYS A 26 -5.83 -23.04 3.40
C CYS A 26 -7.28 -23.29 3.06
N ALA A 27 -7.99 -22.22 2.68
CA ALA A 27 -9.33 -22.26 2.12
C ALA A 27 -9.47 -21.27 0.95
N ALA A 28 -10.44 -21.51 0.09
CA ALA A 28 -10.87 -20.58 -0.94
C ALA A 28 -12.38 -20.36 -0.81
N LYS A 29 -12.97 -19.57 -1.72
CA LYS A 29 -14.43 -19.41 -1.79
C LYS A 29 -15.12 -20.79 -1.72
N LYS A 30 -16.22 -20.85 -0.97
CA LYS A 30 -17.00 -22.08 -0.76
C LYS A 30 -17.22 -22.87 -2.06
N ASN A 31 -16.98 -24.18 -1.99
CA ASN A 31 -17.08 -25.12 -3.11
C ASN A 31 -16.09 -24.86 -4.27
N SER A 32 -15.08 -24.00 -4.08
CA SER A 32 -14.04 -23.77 -5.08
C SER A 32 -12.99 -24.89 -5.06
N LYS A 33 -12.64 -25.40 -6.24
CA LYS A 33 -11.54 -26.37 -6.39
C LYS A 33 -10.16 -25.73 -6.19
N ARG A 34 -10.07 -24.38 -6.15
CA ARG A 34 -8.80 -23.64 -6.07
C ARG A 34 -8.03 -23.94 -4.79
N ALA A 35 -8.70 -24.12 -3.65
CA ALA A 35 -8.02 -24.45 -2.38
C ALA A 35 -7.23 -25.76 -2.50
N LYS A 36 -7.82 -26.80 -3.09
CA LYS A 36 -7.16 -28.10 -3.31
C LYS A 36 -5.97 -27.97 -4.25
N VAL A 37 -6.12 -27.24 -5.35
CA VAL A 37 -5.03 -26.99 -6.32
C VAL A 37 -3.88 -26.25 -5.66
N PHE A 38 -4.18 -25.17 -4.95
CA PHE A 38 -3.19 -24.36 -4.23
C PHE A 38 -2.47 -25.20 -3.16
N ALA A 39 -3.19 -26.00 -2.38
CA ALA A 39 -2.63 -26.86 -1.36
C ALA A 39 -1.67 -27.90 -1.96
N ASN A 40 -2.04 -28.52 -3.08
CA ASN A 40 -1.19 -29.49 -3.76
C ASN A 40 0.11 -28.85 -4.30
N ASN A 41 0.00 -27.68 -4.94
CA ASN A 41 1.14 -26.97 -5.50
C ASN A 41 2.13 -26.51 -4.42
N ASN A 42 1.64 -26.13 -3.26
CA ASN A 42 2.42 -25.57 -2.16
C ASN A 42 2.65 -26.57 -1.01
N LYS A 43 2.26 -27.87 -1.17
CA LYS A 43 2.40 -28.91 -0.17
C LYS A 43 1.73 -28.58 1.18
N ILE A 44 0.62 -27.81 1.14
CA ILE A 44 -0.17 -27.48 2.33
C ILE A 44 -0.94 -28.71 2.78
N LYS A 45 -0.87 -29.01 4.07
CA LYS A 45 -1.36 -30.26 4.65
C LYS A 45 -2.88 -30.37 4.65
N TYR A 46 -3.57 -29.24 4.94
CA TYR A 46 -5.01 -29.21 5.09
C TYR A 46 -5.63 -28.13 4.20
N TYR A 47 -6.61 -28.52 3.41
CA TYR A 47 -7.43 -27.54 2.67
C TYR A 47 -8.92 -27.76 3.03
N TYR A 48 -9.65 -26.67 3.07
CA TYR A 48 -11.05 -26.65 3.44
C TYR A 48 -11.91 -26.23 2.24
N SER A 49 -13.06 -26.91 2.06
CA SER A 49 -14.01 -26.56 1.00
C SER A 49 -14.94 -25.41 1.39
N ASP A 50 -15.04 -25.11 2.68
CA ASP A 50 -15.75 -23.98 3.24
C ASP A 50 -14.80 -23.12 4.09
N PRO A 51 -14.68 -21.80 3.80
CA PRO A 51 -13.89 -20.88 4.62
C PRO A 51 -14.27 -20.86 6.10
N PHE A 52 -15.53 -21.09 6.44
CA PHE A 52 -15.97 -21.14 7.83
C PHE A 52 -15.37 -22.31 8.60
N GLU A 53 -15.20 -23.47 7.95
CA GLU A 53 -14.50 -24.62 8.56
C GLU A 53 -13.06 -24.27 8.91
N LEU A 54 -12.36 -23.50 8.07
CA LEU A 54 -11.00 -23.00 8.40
C LEU A 54 -11.02 -22.11 9.64
N ILE A 55 -11.98 -21.18 9.73
CA ILE A 55 -12.09 -20.24 10.84
C ILE A 55 -12.49 -20.98 12.12
N GLU A 56 -13.42 -21.93 12.07
CA GLU A 56 -13.85 -22.74 13.20
C GLU A 56 -12.71 -23.63 13.77
N ASN A 57 -11.78 -24.06 12.91
CA ASN A 57 -10.59 -24.79 13.33
C ASN A 57 -9.43 -23.86 13.82
N HIS A 58 -9.76 -22.70 14.38
CA HIS A 58 -8.78 -21.69 14.77
C HIS A 58 -7.73 -22.15 15.81
N GLN A 59 -7.98 -23.21 16.56
CA GLN A 59 -7.01 -23.77 17.51
C GLN A 59 -5.79 -24.41 16.80
N LYS A 60 -5.90 -24.68 15.50
CA LYS A 60 -4.86 -25.34 14.69
C LYS A 60 -3.91 -24.37 14.00
N TRP A 61 -4.12 -23.07 14.17
CA TRP A 61 -3.25 -22.03 13.58
C TRP A 61 -3.17 -20.80 14.47
N ASP A 62 -2.08 -20.04 14.38
CA ASP A 62 -1.80 -18.89 15.25
C ASP A 62 -2.17 -17.57 14.60
N MET A 63 -2.15 -17.51 13.27
CA MET A 63 -2.40 -16.31 12.47
C MET A 63 -3.15 -16.68 11.19
N ILE A 64 -3.90 -15.74 10.64
CA ILE A 64 -4.57 -15.90 9.34
C ILE A 64 -4.19 -14.79 8.35
N LEU A 65 -3.91 -15.19 7.11
CA LEU A 65 -3.85 -14.32 5.95
C LEU A 65 -5.21 -14.33 5.26
N LEU A 66 -5.84 -13.17 5.17
CA LEU A 66 -7.12 -13.00 4.48
C LEU A 66 -6.88 -12.32 3.14
N ALA A 67 -6.77 -13.12 2.09
CA ALA A 67 -6.44 -12.72 0.72
C ALA A 67 -7.51 -13.20 -0.27
N ILE A 68 -8.78 -13.05 0.12
CA ILE A 68 -9.95 -13.36 -0.69
C ILE A 68 -10.44 -12.11 -1.41
N ASP A 69 -11.34 -12.29 -2.36
CA ASP A 69 -12.03 -11.18 -3.02
C ASP A 69 -12.69 -10.25 -1.99
N THR A 70 -12.49 -8.95 -2.14
CA THR A 70 -12.90 -7.90 -1.20
C THR A 70 -14.39 -7.95 -0.87
N ASP A 71 -15.23 -8.31 -1.83
CA ASP A 71 -16.69 -8.41 -1.64
C ASP A 71 -17.10 -9.43 -0.58
N TYR A 72 -16.22 -10.37 -0.26
CA TYR A 72 -16.45 -11.40 0.77
C TYR A 72 -15.78 -11.09 2.11
N ASN A 73 -14.95 -10.05 2.21
CA ASN A 73 -14.22 -9.74 3.44
C ASN A 73 -15.16 -9.53 4.64
N HIS A 74 -16.30 -8.86 4.44
CA HIS A 74 -17.27 -8.59 5.49
C HIS A 74 -17.83 -9.88 6.13
N LEU A 75 -17.92 -10.98 5.37
CA LEU A 75 -18.43 -12.26 5.88
C LEU A 75 -17.46 -12.93 6.87
N TYR A 76 -16.16 -12.76 6.66
CA TYR A 76 -15.14 -13.47 7.42
C TYR A 76 -14.45 -12.62 8.47
N LEU A 77 -14.23 -11.33 8.18
CA LEU A 77 -13.45 -10.45 9.05
C LEU A 77 -14.07 -10.34 10.45
N GLU A 78 -15.37 -10.16 10.56
CA GLU A 78 -16.07 -10.09 11.86
C GLU A 78 -15.84 -11.34 12.72
N LYS A 79 -15.86 -12.51 12.13
CA LYS A 79 -15.59 -13.77 12.84
C LYS A 79 -14.13 -13.87 13.27
N ILE A 80 -13.19 -13.47 12.37
CA ILE A 80 -11.76 -13.47 12.67
C ILE A 80 -11.45 -12.51 13.81
N MET A 81 -12.01 -11.31 13.81
CA MET A 81 -11.86 -10.33 14.89
C MET A 81 -12.26 -10.88 16.26
N LYS A 82 -13.36 -11.65 16.31
CA LYS A 82 -13.84 -12.29 17.54
C LYS A 82 -12.89 -13.35 18.11
N LEU A 83 -11.96 -13.86 17.29
CA LEU A 83 -10.94 -14.82 17.73
C LEU A 83 -9.77 -14.17 18.49
N GLY A 84 -9.56 -12.86 18.33
CA GLY A 84 -8.42 -12.14 18.92
C GLY A 84 -7.06 -12.64 18.42
N LYS A 85 -7.01 -13.21 17.19
CA LYS A 85 -5.77 -13.71 16.60
C LYS A 85 -5.23 -12.73 15.55
N PRO A 86 -3.90 -12.66 15.38
CA PRO A 86 -3.30 -11.86 14.34
C PRO A 86 -3.85 -12.20 12.95
N CYS A 87 -4.23 -11.15 12.21
CA CYS A 87 -4.70 -11.27 10.84
C CYS A 87 -4.02 -10.24 9.96
N LEU A 88 -3.54 -10.65 8.80
CA LEU A 88 -3.20 -9.75 7.72
C LEU A 88 -4.27 -9.85 6.64
N ILE A 89 -5.01 -8.77 6.40
CA ILE A 89 -6.06 -8.69 5.39
C ILE A 89 -5.59 -7.89 4.18
N GLU A 90 -5.91 -8.38 2.97
CA GLU A 90 -5.66 -7.65 1.73
C GLU A 90 -6.49 -6.37 1.62
N LYS A 91 -5.90 -5.41 0.93
CA LYS A 91 -6.55 -4.13 0.62
C LYS A 91 -7.34 -4.21 -0.72
N PRO A 92 -8.38 -3.38 -0.89
CA PRO A 92 -9.03 -2.63 0.18
C PRO A 92 -9.75 -3.58 1.13
N VAL A 93 -9.91 -3.18 2.39
CA VAL A 93 -10.63 -4.03 3.37
C VAL A 93 -12.07 -4.24 2.94
N PHE A 94 -12.71 -3.16 2.49
CA PHE A 94 -14.07 -3.15 1.93
C PHE A 94 -14.13 -2.25 0.70
N THR A 95 -15.06 -2.50 -0.19
CA THR A 95 -15.39 -1.60 -1.31
C THR A 95 -16.33 -0.47 -0.87
N ASP A 96 -17.20 -0.73 0.12
CA ASP A 96 -18.12 0.24 0.69
C ASP A 96 -17.65 0.73 2.07
N LEU A 97 -17.48 2.05 2.20
CA LEU A 97 -17.06 2.70 3.45
C LEU A 97 -18.06 2.48 4.60
N SER A 98 -19.35 2.26 4.29
CA SER A 98 -20.38 2.02 5.30
C SER A 98 -20.12 0.76 6.12
N LEU A 99 -19.43 -0.24 5.57
CA LEU A 99 -19.08 -1.49 6.25
C LEU A 99 -18.09 -1.30 7.41
N PHE A 100 -17.43 -0.15 7.49
CA PHE A 100 -16.58 0.19 8.64
C PHE A 100 -17.37 0.74 9.84
N LYS A 101 -18.62 1.21 9.65
CA LYS A 101 -19.37 1.97 10.68
C LYS A 101 -19.65 1.16 11.95
N ASP A 102 -19.85 -0.14 11.80
CA ASP A 102 -20.21 -1.02 12.91
C ASP A 102 -18.97 -1.66 13.58
N ILE A 103 -17.76 -1.28 13.13
CA ILE A 103 -16.50 -1.82 13.64
C ILE A 103 -15.83 -0.78 14.52
N ASP A 104 -15.54 -1.13 15.77
CA ASP A 104 -14.61 -0.35 16.60
C ASP A 104 -13.18 -0.58 16.09
N LEU A 105 -12.74 0.31 15.19
CA LEU A 105 -11.50 0.18 14.42
C LEU A 105 -10.22 0.20 15.29
N LEU A 106 -10.30 0.66 16.53
CA LEU A 106 -9.17 0.72 17.47
C LEU A 106 -9.10 -0.50 18.39
N LYS A 107 -10.17 -1.29 18.47
CA LYS A 107 -10.29 -2.43 19.37
C LYS A 107 -9.45 -3.65 18.94
N TYR A 108 -9.10 -3.74 17.66
CA TYR A 108 -8.46 -4.93 17.09
C TYR A 108 -7.05 -4.63 16.58
N PRO A 109 -6.09 -4.37 17.50
CA PRO A 109 -4.72 -4.00 17.10
C PRO A 109 -3.95 -5.16 16.44
N GLU A 110 -4.44 -6.39 16.58
CA GLU A 110 -3.89 -7.59 15.93
C GLU A 110 -4.27 -7.72 14.45
N ILE A 111 -5.29 -6.96 13.98
CA ILE A 111 -5.67 -6.94 12.56
C ILE A 111 -4.84 -5.90 11.83
N ARG A 112 -4.14 -6.34 10.77
CA ARG A 112 -3.31 -5.49 9.92
C ARG A 112 -3.76 -5.56 8.48
N VAL A 113 -3.56 -4.46 7.75
CA VAL A 113 -3.95 -4.34 6.34
C VAL A 113 -2.72 -4.36 5.45
N ALA A 114 -2.79 -5.08 4.34
CA ALA A 114 -1.66 -5.38 3.47
C ALA A 114 -1.24 -4.19 2.58
N TYR A 115 -0.92 -3.05 3.17
CA TYR A 115 -0.27 -1.93 2.50
C TYR A 115 1.24 -2.17 2.41
N ASN A 116 1.65 -3.14 1.60
CA ASN A 116 3.03 -3.59 1.46
C ASN A 116 4.00 -2.47 1.04
N ARG A 117 3.54 -1.45 0.31
CA ARG A 117 4.39 -0.33 -0.15
C ARG A 117 4.94 0.51 0.99
N ARG A 118 4.32 0.50 2.19
CA ARG A 118 4.90 1.14 3.39
C ARG A 118 6.27 0.57 3.77
N TYR A 119 6.57 -0.67 3.37
CA TYR A 119 7.82 -1.38 3.67
C TYR A 119 8.92 -1.17 2.61
N TYR A 120 8.66 -0.43 1.54
CA TYR A 120 9.70 -0.10 0.56
C TYR A 120 10.78 0.78 1.21
N GLU A 121 12.04 0.46 0.96
CA GLU A 121 13.16 1.27 1.46
C GLU A 121 13.06 2.72 1.01
N THR A 122 12.64 2.95 -0.23
CA THR A 122 12.37 4.27 -0.80
C THR A 122 11.35 5.06 0.02
N ILE A 123 10.30 4.40 0.50
CA ILE A 123 9.25 5.01 1.33
C ILE A 123 9.73 5.25 2.77
N GLN A 124 10.53 4.34 3.34
CA GLN A 124 11.13 4.57 4.64
C GLN A 124 12.08 5.76 4.62
N ARG A 125 12.82 5.95 3.53
CA ARG A 125 13.64 7.16 3.31
C ARG A 125 12.79 8.42 3.20
N ALA A 126 11.67 8.37 2.45
CA ALA A 126 10.74 9.50 2.38
C ALA A 126 10.20 9.87 3.77
N LYS A 127 9.88 8.89 4.60
CA LYS A 127 9.43 9.14 5.97
C LYS A 127 10.48 9.88 6.80
N LEU A 128 11.74 9.48 6.68
CA LEU A 128 12.85 10.17 7.34
C LEU A 128 13.06 11.60 6.76
N PHE A 129 12.95 11.74 5.44
CA PHE A 129 13.05 13.04 4.77
C PHE A 129 11.99 14.02 5.28
N VAL A 130 10.72 13.61 5.30
CA VAL A 130 9.61 14.43 5.81
C VAL A 130 9.84 14.78 7.27
N LYS A 131 10.14 13.80 8.13
CA LYS A 131 10.37 14.00 9.56
C LYS A 131 11.48 15.02 9.85
N ASN A 132 12.58 15.01 9.06
CA ASN A 132 13.76 15.83 9.31
C ASN A 132 13.67 17.24 8.67
N ASN A 133 12.76 17.41 7.71
CA ASN A 133 12.72 18.60 6.87
C ASN A 133 11.41 19.39 6.95
N ALA A 134 10.39 18.95 7.68
CA ALA A 134 9.11 19.66 7.78
C ALA A 134 9.31 21.18 8.06
N PRO A 135 8.49 22.07 7.46
CA PRO A 135 7.46 21.77 6.47
C PRO A 135 8.03 21.42 5.09
N VAL A 136 7.38 20.46 4.41
CA VAL A 136 7.77 19.93 3.10
C VAL A 136 6.68 20.25 2.07
N THR A 137 7.08 20.56 0.85
CA THR A 137 6.18 20.54 -0.30
C THR A 137 6.32 19.21 -1.01
N CYS A 138 5.19 18.54 -1.28
CA CYS A 138 5.19 17.27 -2.00
C CYS A 138 4.30 17.34 -3.25
N ARG A 139 4.83 16.97 -4.41
CA ARG A 139 4.03 16.72 -5.61
C ARG A 139 3.86 15.23 -5.78
N VAL A 140 2.60 14.80 -6.00
CA VAL A 140 2.22 13.40 -6.12
C VAL A 140 1.47 13.19 -7.41
N GLU A 141 1.86 12.18 -8.18
CA GLU A 141 1.13 11.76 -9.37
C GLU A 141 0.69 10.30 -9.18
N LEU A 142 -0.62 10.08 -9.28
CA LEU A 142 -1.25 8.76 -9.23
C LEU A 142 -2.03 8.53 -10.53
N PRO A 143 -1.35 8.26 -11.65
CA PRO A 143 -2.03 7.88 -12.89
C PRO A 143 -2.65 6.50 -12.72
N GLU A 144 -3.90 6.34 -13.15
CA GLU A 144 -4.61 5.06 -13.08
C GLU A 144 -5.25 4.75 -14.42
N SER A 145 -5.37 3.47 -14.73
CA SER A 145 -6.14 3.05 -15.91
C SER A 145 -7.62 3.00 -15.55
N ILE A 146 -8.40 3.87 -16.14
CA ILE A 146 -9.84 4.02 -15.91
C ILE A 146 -10.60 3.65 -17.18
N ASP A 147 -11.57 2.75 -17.04
CA ASP A 147 -12.57 2.50 -18.08
C ASP A 147 -13.79 3.39 -17.79
N PHE A 148 -13.97 4.43 -18.62
CA PHE A 148 -15.05 5.40 -18.46
C PHE A 148 -16.44 4.86 -18.85
N GLN A 149 -16.49 3.73 -19.52
CA GLN A 149 -17.74 3.05 -19.88
C GLN A 149 -18.19 2.07 -18.78
N SER A 150 -17.31 1.76 -17.83
CA SER A 150 -17.64 0.89 -16.71
C SER A 150 -18.56 1.61 -15.71
N ASP A 151 -19.55 0.89 -15.18
CA ASP A 151 -20.37 1.36 -14.06
C ASP A 151 -19.52 1.63 -12.81
N ASN A 152 -18.39 0.93 -12.66
CA ASN A 152 -17.46 1.01 -11.54
C ASN A 152 -16.11 1.64 -11.94
N LYS A 153 -16.17 2.73 -12.73
CA LYS A 153 -14.98 3.37 -13.32
C LYS A 153 -13.87 3.73 -12.33
N PHE A 154 -14.19 3.99 -11.07
CA PHE A 154 -13.22 4.32 -10.03
C PHE A 154 -12.74 3.10 -9.21
N GLU A 155 -13.22 1.91 -9.50
CA GLU A 155 -12.73 0.69 -8.84
C GLU A 155 -11.20 0.54 -8.92
N PRO A 156 -10.52 0.77 -10.07
CA PRO A 156 -9.06 0.72 -10.14
C PRO A 156 -8.35 1.64 -9.15
N VAL A 157 -8.94 2.81 -8.82
CA VAL A 157 -8.40 3.74 -7.82
C VAL A 157 -8.40 3.10 -6.43
N LEU A 158 -9.51 2.46 -6.04
CA LEU A 158 -9.62 1.73 -4.77
C LEU A 158 -8.73 0.48 -4.73
N LEU A 159 -8.50 -0.15 -5.89
CA LEU A 159 -7.68 -1.35 -5.97
C LEU A 159 -6.17 -1.06 -6.04
N ASN A 160 -5.74 0.08 -6.59
CA ASN A 160 -4.31 0.35 -6.81
C ASN A 160 -3.87 1.73 -6.31
N SER A 161 -4.49 2.83 -6.74
CA SER A 161 -4.09 4.18 -6.32
C SER A 161 -4.27 4.42 -4.81
N ILE A 162 -5.12 3.65 -4.14
CA ILE A 162 -5.28 3.69 -2.67
C ILE A 162 -3.95 3.44 -1.93
N HIS A 163 -3.00 2.71 -2.53
CA HIS A 163 -1.65 2.60 -1.96
C HIS A 163 -0.94 3.96 -1.88
N GLY A 164 -1.10 4.82 -2.89
CA GLY A 164 -0.54 6.16 -2.88
C GLY A 164 -1.19 7.04 -1.82
N ILE A 165 -2.51 6.95 -1.68
CA ILE A 165 -3.26 7.69 -0.64
C ILE A 165 -2.88 7.20 0.77
N ASP A 166 -2.75 5.89 0.96
CA ASP A 166 -2.25 5.31 2.21
C ASP A 166 -0.83 5.82 2.54
N LEU A 167 0.05 5.87 1.55
CA LEU A 167 1.40 6.40 1.74
C LEU A 167 1.40 7.89 2.12
N LEU A 168 0.50 8.70 1.56
CA LEU A 168 0.35 10.10 1.98
C LEU A 168 0.00 10.20 3.46
N LEU A 169 -1.00 9.45 3.92
CA LEU A 169 -1.38 9.43 5.33
C LEU A 169 -0.28 8.84 6.22
N TYR A 170 0.44 7.83 5.74
CA TYR A 170 1.57 7.25 6.46
C TYR A 170 2.74 8.23 6.62
N LEU A 171 3.04 9.04 5.60
CA LEU A 171 4.17 9.97 5.58
C LEU A 171 3.86 11.26 6.33
N PHE A 172 2.66 11.82 6.14
CA PHE A 172 2.30 13.17 6.58
C PHE A 172 1.29 13.22 7.73
N GLY A 173 0.74 12.05 8.14
CA GLY A 173 -0.36 12.00 9.12
C GLY A 173 -1.70 12.43 8.52
N ASP A 174 -2.59 12.98 9.34
CA ASP A 174 -3.92 13.38 8.89
C ASP A 174 -3.86 14.58 7.93
N LEU A 175 -4.58 14.46 6.82
CA LEU A 175 -4.59 15.44 5.74
C LEU A 175 -5.98 16.04 5.58
N LYS A 176 -6.02 17.37 5.38
CA LYS A 176 -7.23 18.13 5.04
C LYS A 176 -7.18 18.55 3.58
N ILE A 177 -8.29 18.39 2.87
CA ILE A 177 -8.43 18.89 1.50
C ILE A 177 -8.64 20.40 1.57
N ILE A 178 -7.70 21.18 1.02
CA ILE A 178 -7.78 22.63 0.92
C ILE A 178 -8.49 23.05 -0.38
N ASN A 179 -8.18 22.33 -1.45
CA ASN A 179 -8.81 22.50 -2.76
C ASN A 179 -8.88 21.16 -3.47
N ASN A 180 -9.96 20.92 -4.21
CA ASN A 180 -10.12 19.76 -5.06
C ASN A 180 -10.88 20.15 -6.33
N THR A 181 -10.26 19.94 -7.49
CA THR A 181 -10.80 20.39 -8.76
C THR A 181 -10.80 19.23 -9.75
N LYS A 182 -11.90 19.07 -10.46
CA LYS A 182 -11.98 18.22 -11.64
C LYS A 182 -11.24 18.89 -12.78
N VAL A 183 -10.27 18.18 -13.35
CA VAL A 183 -9.46 18.66 -14.46
C VAL A 183 -9.24 17.54 -15.45
N PHE A 184 -8.87 17.91 -16.65
CA PHE A 184 -8.73 17.00 -17.78
C PHE A 184 -10.07 16.33 -18.17
N SER A 185 -10.24 16.05 -19.43
CA SER A 185 -11.37 15.24 -19.88
C SER A 185 -10.87 13.82 -20.12
N PRO A 186 -11.52 12.83 -19.51
CA PRO A 186 -12.59 12.90 -18.55
C PRO A 186 -12.08 13.00 -17.09
N ASP A 187 -12.69 13.83 -16.32
CA ASP A 187 -12.70 13.96 -14.85
C ASP A 187 -11.48 13.48 -14.02
N GLY A 188 -10.24 13.87 -14.38
CA GLY A 188 -9.09 13.77 -13.48
C GLY A 188 -9.28 14.62 -12.23
N ARG A 189 -8.37 14.54 -11.28
CA ARG A 189 -8.40 15.32 -10.04
C ARG A 189 -7.07 16.04 -9.84
N VAL A 190 -7.15 17.30 -9.44
CA VAL A 190 -6.03 18.03 -8.84
C VAL A 190 -6.48 18.51 -7.46
N SER A 191 -5.78 18.07 -6.43
CA SER A 191 -6.12 18.36 -5.06
C SER A 191 -4.92 18.99 -4.34
N ILE A 192 -5.18 19.98 -3.51
CA ILE A 192 -4.21 20.51 -2.55
C ILE A 192 -4.61 20.00 -1.17
N LEU A 193 -3.70 19.25 -0.56
CA LEU A 193 -3.86 18.71 0.78
C LEU A 193 -2.87 19.37 1.73
N LYS A 194 -3.22 19.45 3.02
CA LYS A 194 -2.38 20.05 4.05
C LYS A 194 -2.55 19.28 5.37
N ASN A 195 -1.45 19.12 6.12
CA ASN A 195 -1.47 18.62 7.50
C ASN A 195 -1.29 19.75 8.53
N GLU A 196 -1.23 19.37 9.81
CA GLU A 196 -1.03 20.32 10.92
C GLU A 196 0.40 20.88 10.98
N ASP A 197 1.40 20.18 10.46
CA ASP A 197 2.80 20.62 10.37
C ASP A 197 3.05 21.62 9.22
N ASN A 198 1.99 22.03 8.51
CA ASN A 198 2.03 22.90 7.34
C ASN A 198 2.72 22.30 6.10
N ASP A 199 2.86 20.97 6.04
CA ASP A 199 3.23 20.32 4.79
C ASP A 199 2.13 20.52 3.75
N ILE A 200 2.51 20.78 2.49
CA ILE A 200 1.59 20.99 1.37
C ILE A 200 1.80 19.89 0.34
N ILE A 201 0.71 19.19 0.02
CA ILE A 201 0.72 18.13 -0.96
C ILE A 201 -0.14 18.52 -2.17
N ASN A 202 0.48 18.55 -3.36
CA ASN A 202 -0.19 18.68 -4.64
C ASN A 202 -0.41 17.29 -5.22
N LEU A 203 -1.62 16.78 -5.13
CA LEU A 203 -2.00 15.47 -5.67
C LEU A 203 -2.64 15.64 -7.05
N ILE A 204 -2.10 14.94 -8.04
CA ILE A 204 -2.59 14.88 -9.42
C ILE A 204 -2.97 13.44 -9.72
N MET A 205 -4.25 13.23 -10.03
CA MET A 205 -4.78 11.95 -10.50
C MET A 205 -5.18 12.13 -11.96
N ASN A 206 -4.28 11.72 -12.85
CA ASN A 206 -4.42 11.88 -14.28
C ASN A 206 -4.67 10.51 -14.92
N TRP A 207 -5.90 10.30 -15.40
CA TRP A 207 -6.34 9.00 -15.89
C TRP A 207 -5.70 8.63 -17.22
N ASN A 208 -5.34 7.35 -17.37
CA ASN A 208 -4.76 6.77 -18.57
C ASN A 208 -3.47 7.47 -19.05
N SER A 209 -2.78 8.19 -18.17
CA SER A 209 -1.48 8.77 -18.46
C SER A 209 -0.40 7.68 -18.50
N PRO A 210 0.47 7.66 -19.52
CA PRO A 210 1.59 6.72 -19.60
C PRO A 210 2.72 7.13 -18.65
N SER A 211 2.45 7.16 -17.37
CA SER A 211 3.37 7.55 -16.30
C SER A 211 3.32 6.56 -15.15
N ASN A 212 4.39 6.48 -14.39
CA ASN A 212 4.43 5.76 -13.13
C ASN A 212 3.90 6.63 -11.99
N PHE A 213 3.44 6.01 -10.91
CA PHE A 213 3.22 6.68 -9.64
C PHE A 213 4.51 7.35 -9.16
N SER A 214 4.39 8.60 -8.71
CA SER A 214 5.56 9.36 -8.28
C SER A 214 5.28 10.28 -7.10
N PHE A 215 6.28 10.45 -6.26
CA PHE A 215 6.34 11.43 -5.19
C PHE A 215 7.60 12.26 -5.34
N ASN A 216 7.47 13.59 -5.28
CA ASN A 216 8.57 14.54 -5.30
C ASN A 216 8.46 15.42 -4.06
N PHE A 217 9.39 15.27 -3.13
CA PHE A 217 9.49 16.05 -1.89
C PHE A 217 10.54 17.13 -2.04
N GLU A 218 10.21 18.34 -1.63
CA GLU A 218 11.11 19.49 -1.69
C GLU A 218 11.14 20.23 -0.35
N ALA A 219 12.32 20.39 0.23
CA ALA A 219 12.55 21.15 1.46
C ALA A 219 14.02 21.53 1.62
N LYS A 220 14.29 22.75 2.12
CA LYS A 220 15.60 23.19 2.56
C LYS A 220 16.74 23.00 1.53
N GLY A 221 16.44 23.17 0.24
CA GLY A 221 17.43 23.01 -0.85
C GLY A 221 17.76 21.57 -1.21
N GLU A 222 16.97 20.63 -0.71
CA GLU A 222 17.02 19.21 -1.07
C GLU A 222 15.73 18.78 -1.77
N ARG A 223 15.82 17.83 -2.70
CA ARG A 223 14.71 17.18 -3.36
C ARG A 223 14.89 15.69 -3.30
N LEU A 224 13.89 14.99 -2.76
CA LEU A 224 13.78 13.54 -2.85
C LEU A 224 12.72 13.19 -3.90
N GLU A 225 13.12 12.51 -4.95
CA GLU A 225 12.25 12.03 -6.02
C GLU A 225 12.06 10.52 -5.87
N ILE A 226 10.82 10.04 -5.97
CA ILE A 226 10.47 8.62 -6.01
C ILE A 226 9.65 8.39 -7.27
N LYS A 227 10.24 7.68 -8.26
CA LYS A 227 9.58 7.33 -9.52
C LYS A 227 10.31 6.19 -10.26
N PRO A 228 9.67 5.01 -10.46
CA PRO A 228 8.47 4.53 -9.78
C PRO A 228 8.68 4.43 -8.27
N PHE A 229 7.69 3.91 -7.51
CA PHE A 229 7.83 3.82 -6.04
C PHE A 229 9.02 2.99 -5.56
N GLU A 230 9.54 2.12 -6.42
CA GLU A 230 10.70 1.27 -6.16
C GLU A 230 12.05 1.99 -6.30
N ILE A 231 12.10 3.19 -6.88
CA ILE A 231 13.34 3.96 -7.10
C ILE A 231 13.23 5.33 -6.46
N SER A 232 14.23 5.69 -5.65
CA SER A 232 14.35 7.05 -5.10
C SER A 232 15.68 7.67 -5.42
N LYS A 233 15.67 8.97 -5.72
CA LYS A 233 16.86 9.82 -5.97
C LYS A 233 16.84 11.03 -5.06
N LEU A 234 17.96 11.29 -4.40
CA LEU A 234 18.15 12.47 -3.57
C LEU A 234 19.06 13.47 -4.29
N TYR A 235 18.58 14.70 -4.41
CA TYR A 235 19.29 15.81 -5.00
C TYR A 235 19.58 16.89 -3.97
N LYS A 236 20.77 17.51 -4.05
CA LYS A 236 21.16 18.63 -3.19
C LYS A 236 21.96 19.67 -3.96
N GLY A 237 21.37 20.86 -4.10
CA GLY A 237 21.98 21.94 -4.87
C GLY A 237 21.98 21.69 -6.38
N MET A 238 22.79 22.47 -7.09
CA MET A 238 22.90 22.45 -8.54
C MET A 238 24.37 22.31 -8.95
N ASP A 239 24.62 21.44 -9.92
CA ASP A 239 25.88 21.43 -10.64
C ASP A 239 25.83 22.52 -11.75
N ILE A 240 26.85 23.34 -11.79
CA ILE A 240 26.97 24.44 -12.77
C ILE A 240 28.10 24.09 -13.74
N ILE A 241 27.75 23.98 -15.01
CA ILE A 241 28.71 23.77 -16.10
C ILE A 241 28.91 25.11 -16.79
N GLU A 242 30.10 25.65 -16.65
CA GLU A 242 30.47 26.92 -17.26
C GLU A 242 30.58 26.79 -18.80
N PRO A 243 30.43 27.92 -19.55
CA PRO A 243 30.58 27.93 -21.00
C PRO A 243 31.95 27.43 -21.44
N THR A 244 32.01 26.76 -22.59
CA THR A 244 33.21 26.36 -23.30
C THR A 244 33.23 27.00 -24.70
N GLU A 245 34.29 26.82 -25.46
CA GLU A 245 34.37 27.30 -26.87
C GLU A 245 33.29 26.65 -27.73
N ASP A 246 32.95 25.36 -27.49
CA ASP A 246 31.96 24.61 -28.22
C ASP A 246 30.51 24.87 -27.74
N ILE A 247 30.35 25.13 -26.42
CA ILE A 247 29.04 25.34 -25.81
C ILE A 247 29.08 26.67 -25.03
N ARG A 248 28.56 27.73 -25.65
CA ARG A 248 28.67 29.12 -25.14
C ARG A 248 27.61 29.48 -24.09
N ILE A 249 26.87 28.49 -23.54
CA ILE A 249 25.84 28.73 -22.54
C ILE A 249 26.20 28.05 -21.23
N ARG A 250 25.92 28.71 -20.11
CA ARG A 250 25.98 28.13 -18.77
C ARG A 250 24.82 27.19 -18.61
N ARG A 251 25.08 25.98 -18.07
CA ARG A 251 24.05 24.93 -17.85
C ARG A 251 23.93 24.60 -16.37
N PHE A 252 22.74 24.31 -15.93
CA PHE A 252 22.42 24.00 -14.55
C PHE A 252 21.74 22.61 -14.49
N PHE A 253 22.22 21.73 -13.63
CA PHE A 253 21.67 20.40 -13.41
C PHE A 253 21.47 20.16 -11.92
N PRO A 254 20.31 19.56 -11.51
CA PRO A 254 20.20 19.10 -10.13
C PRO A 254 21.32 18.12 -9.80
N LYS A 255 22.02 18.37 -8.69
CA LYS A 255 23.10 17.50 -8.24
C LYS A 255 22.54 16.28 -7.55
N GLU A 256 22.55 15.13 -8.24
CA GLU A 256 22.18 13.83 -7.65
C GLU A 256 23.28 13.40 -6.67
N ILE A 257 22.90 13.07 -5.44
CA ILE A 257 23.84 12.63 -4.41
C ILE A 257 23.63 11.17 -4.00
N GLU A 258 22.45 10.61 -4.27
CA GLU A 258 22.15 9.22 -3.91
C GLU A 258 20.96 8.66 -4.70
N GLU A 259 21.07 7.41 -5.12
CA GLU A 259 19.96 6.61 -5.66
C GLU A 259 19.79 5.34 -4.83
N VAL A 260 18.53 4.96 -4.54
CA VAL A 260 18.16 3.69 -3.89
C VAL A 260 17.06 3.01 -4.66
N SER A 261 17.16 1.71 -4.80
CA SER A 261 16.16 0.87 -5.46
C SER A 261 15.63 -0.20 -4.50
N SER A 262 14.31 -0.30 -4.44
CA SER A 262 13.58 -1.38 -3.75
C SER A 262 13.19 -2.52 -4.71
N PHE A 263 13.63 -2.50 -5.96
CA PHE A 263 13.42 -3.64 -6.85
C PHE A 263 14.15 -4.87 -6.32
N PRO A 264 13.53 -6.05 -6.40
CA PRO A 264 14.21 -7.27 -6.03
C PRO A 264 15.47 -7.42 -6.88
N SER A 265 16.60 -7.75 -6.25
CA SER A 265 17.75 -8.22 -7.01
C SER A 265 17.34 -9.49 -7.75
N LEU A 266 17.91 -9.75 -8.92
CA LEU A 266 17.66 -10.96 -9.73
C LEU A 266 17.79 -12.29 -8.93
N LYS A 267 18.34 -12.26 -7.72
CA LYS A 267 18.47 -13.39 -6.80
C LYS A 267 17.33 -13.51 -5.77
N ASN A 268 16.50 -12.49 -5.59
CA ASN A 268 15.39 -12.45 -4.65
C ASN A 268 14.09 -12.17 -5.42
N GLU A 269 13.45 -13.20 -5.89
CA GLU A 269 12.25 -13.15 -6.73
C GLU A 269 10.99 -12.67 -6.00
N LEU A 270 11.09 -12.23 -4.73
CA LEU A 270 9.95 -11.77 -3.97
C LEU A 270 9.53 -10.36 -4.37
N LYS A 271 8.23 -10.15 -4.47
CA LYS A 271 7.66 -8.83 -4.70
C LYS A 271 8.02 -7.88 -3.56
N PRO A 272 8.44 -6.62 -3.86
CA PRO A 272 8.89 -5.67 -2.84
C PRO A 272 7.88 -5.48 -1.71
N GLY A 273 8.37 -5.38 -0.47
CA GLY A 273 7.60 -5.12 0.74
C GLY A 273 6.82 -6.30 1.31
N PHE A 274 6.66 -7.41 0.57
CA PHE A 274 5.92 -8.58 1.08
C PHE A 274 6.71 -9.34 2.14
N TYR A 275 8.01 -9.48 1.95
CA TYR A 275 8.88 -10.15 2.92
C TYR A 275 9.01 -9.37 4.23
N GLU A 276 9.27 -8.07 4.12
CA GLU A 276 9.36 -7.16 5.26
C GLU A 276 8.04 -7.09 6.03
N GLN A 277 6.91 -7.10 5.31
CA GLN A 277 5.59 -7.19 5.91
C GLN A 277 5.38 -8.51 6.66
N ALA A 278 5.83 -9.63 6.09
CA ALA A 278 5.77 -10.94 6.76
C ALA A 278 6.63 -10.97 8.03
N LEU A 279 7.84 -10.40 8.01
CA LEU A 279 8.68 -10.26 9.20
C LEU A 279 8.02 -9.40 10.28
N ASP A 280 7.35 -8.31 9.89
CA ASP A 280 6.64 -7.45 10.82
C ASP A 280 5.43 -8.17 11.45
N MET A 281 4.70 -8.97 10.67
CA MET A 281 3.63 -9.84 11.20
C MET A 281 4.18 -10.89 12.19
N LYS A 282 5.39 -11.40 11.98
CA LYS A 282 6.05 -12.28 12.95
C LYS A 282 6.34 -11.56 14.26
N ASN A 283 6.80 -10.31 14.20
CA ASN A 283 7.00 -9.49 15.39
C ASN A 283 5.68 -9.23 16.13
N ILE A 284 4.57 -8.99 15.40
CA ILE A 284 3.25 -8.81 16.00
C ILE A 284 2.78 -10.10 16.68
N LEU A 285 2.98 -11.25 16.06
CA LEU A 285 2.69 -12.56 16.66
C LEU A 285 3.47 -12.78 17.97
N ASP A 286 4.72 -12.29 18.02
CA ASP A 286 5.56 -12.30 19.22
C ASP A 286 5.18 -11.20 20.24
N GLY A 287 4.07 -10.50 20.08
CA GLY A 287 3.57 -9.45 20.97
C GLY A 287 4.29 -8.09 20.84
N LYS A 288 5.12 -7.90 19.82
CA LYS A 288 5.81 -6.63 19.58
C LYS A 288 4.90 -5.64 18.83
N LYS A 289 5.08 -4.34 19.09
CA LYS A 289 4.35 -3.29 18.38
C LYS A 289 5.02 -2.99 17.04
N SER A 290 4.24 -3.02 15.95
CA SER A 290 4.68 -2.50 14.65
C SER A 290 4.61 -0.97 14.61
N LYS A 291 5.58 -0.37 13.90
CA LYS A 291 5.60 1.07 13.57
C LYS A 291 5.28 1.33 12.09
N ILE A 292 5.17 0.29 11.29
CA ILE A 292 5.01 0.37 9.82
C ILE A 292 3.65 -0.15 9.39
N SER A 293 3.20 -1.29 9.95
CA SER A 293 1.98 -1.94 9.49
C SER A 293 0.74 -1.06 9.67
N ALA A 294 -0.12 -1.10 8.67
CA ALA A 294 -1.39 -0.40 8.69
C ALA A 294 -2.42 -1.14 9.56
N SER A 295 -3.18 -0.39 10.34
CA SER A 295 -4.35 -0.85 11.10
C SER A 295 -5.63 -0.78 10.24
N LEU A 296 -6.73 -1.30 10.77
CA LEU A 296 -8.07 -1.08 10.18
C LEU A 296 -8.43 0.41 10.13
N PHE A 297 -8.00 1.18 11.13
CA PHE A 297 -8.24 2.62 11.17
C PHE A 297 -7.46 3.36 10.08
N ASP A 298 -6.22 2.95 9.80
CA ASP A 298 -5.45 3.50 8.67
C ASP A 298 -6.15 3.21 7.34
N ALA A 299 -6.63 1.99 7.14
CA ALA A 299 -7.36 1.61 5.92
C ALA A 299 -8.66 2.40 5.76
N TYR A 300 -9.41 2.61 6.83
CA TYR A 300 -10.60 3.47 6.83
C TYR A 300 -10.23 4.90 6.41
N LYS A 301 -9.19 5.49 7.00
CA LYS A 301 -8.75 6.85 6.66
C LYS A 301 -8.33 6.96 5.18
N ALA A 302 -7.57 5.98 4.68
CA ALA A 302 -7.14 5.96 3.30
C ALA A 302 -8.33 5.88 2.34
N GLN A 303 -9.28 5.01 2.61
CA GLN A 303 -10.47 4.86 1.77
C GLN A 303 -11.38 6.09 1.85
N LYS A 304 -11.57 6.67 3.04
CA LYS A 304 -12.34 7.89 3.25
C LYS A 304 -11.76 9.05 2.46
N LEU A 305 -10.46 9.30 2.59
CA LEU A 305 -9.78 10.38 1.85
C LEU A 305 -9.87 10.15 0.33
N THR A 306 -9.73 8.90 -0.13
CA THR A 306 -9.91 8.55 -1.54
C THR A 306 -11.30 8.92 -2.04
N GLN A 307 -12.35 8.58 -1.28
CA GLN A 307 -13.72 8.90 -1.66
C GLN A 307 -13.99 10.42 -1.63
N GLU A 308 -13.48 11.12 -0.62
CA GLU A 308 -13.58 12.58 -0.55
C GLU A 308 -12.92 13.26 -1.75
N ILE A 309 -11.81 12.75 -2.27
CA ILE A 309 -11.16 13.27 -3.48
C ILE A 309 -11.99 12.97 -4.74
N LEU A 310 -12.55 11.77 -4.84
CA LEU A 310 -13.22 11.30 -6.06
C LEU A 310 -14.65 11.85 -6.24
N PHE A 311 -15.39 12.06 -5.15
CA PHE A 311 -16.84 12.26 -5.20
C PHE A 311 -17.30 13.66 -4.73
N ILE A 312 -16.38 14.62 -4.68
CA ILE A 312 -16.72 16.05 -4.49
C ILE A 312 -17.31 16.66 -5.75
#